data_1aeb13f42c979bfb50cd7fe9682dc851
#
_entry.id   1aeb13f42c979bfb50cd7fe9682dc851
#
_cell.length_a   1.000
_cell.length_b   1.000
_cell.length_c   1.000
_cell.angle_alpha   90.00
_cell.angle_beta   90.00
_cell.angle_gamma   90.00
#
_symmetry.space_group_name_H-M   'P 1'
#
loop_
_entity.id
_entity.type
_entity.pdbx_description
1 polymer ?
#
loop_
_entity_poly.entity_id
_entity_poly.type
_entity_poly.pdbx_seq_one_letter_code
_entity_poly.pdbx_strand_id
1 'polypeptide(L)'
;VKILVTGSIAYDTIMVFPDRFRNHLLADQLHILNVCFLTPEMRREYGGTAGNIAYNLRLLGEQPLVMAAVGEDIAPYLARLEKLGVGTAHLRRIPGQFTAQAFITTDLDDNQITAFHPGAMNHAHENHVRRELAAGIAIVAPDGKQGMLQHARECAEAGVPFIFDPGQGLPMFSGEELSEFVRLADYLAVNDYEGRLLEEKTGRRLEDFARELKALVVTLGAKGSLILAGGQRHEIPSVPAEKVADPTGCGDAYRAGLLYGLAHGWDWPSTGKLGAVMGAIKIAHRGAQNHAPARGEIEARFQRAFGYSPWKG
;
A
#
# COMPACT_ATOMS: atom_id res chain seq x y z
N VAL A 1 -11.12 3.18 17.43
CA VAL A 1 -9.83 3.88 17.27
C VAL A 1 -9.78 4.48 15.87
N LYS A 2 -9.41 5.77 15.73
CA LYS A 2 -9.23 6.38 14.40
C LYS A 2 -7.94 5.90 13.75
N ILE A 3 -8.03 5.47 12.50
CA ILE A 3 -6.88 5.01 11.71
C ILE A 3 -6.50 6.12 10.74
N LEU A 4 -5.26 6.61 10.80
CA LEU A 4 -4.71 7.58 9.85
C LEU A 4 -3.92 6.83 8.78
N VAL A 5 -4.23 7.11 7.52
CA VAL A 5 -3.53 6.56 6.36
C VAL A 5 -2.88 7.70 5.60
N THR A 6 -1.56 7.84 5.71
CA THR A 6 -0.79 8.74 4.86
C THR A 6 -0.15 7.96 3.73
N GLY A 7 -0.16 8.52 2.52
CA GLY A 7 0.34 7.83 1.34
C GLY A 7 -0.25 8.44 0.06
N SER A 8 0.07 7.87 -1.08
CA SER A 8 -0.38 8.38 -2.36
C SER A 8 -1.84 8.08 -2.66
N ILE A 9 -2.46 9.02 -3.37
CA ILE A 9 -3.67 8.81 -4.17
C ILE A 9 -3.22 8.92 -5.63
N ALA A 10 -3.52 7.92 -6.45
CA ALA A 10 -3.04 7.88 -7.83
C ALA A 10 -4.06 7.25 -8.78
N TYR A 11 -3.92 7.53 -10.05
CA TYR A 11 -4.59 6.80 -11.13
C TYR A 11 -3.59 5.84 -11.80
N ASP A 12 -4.07 4.66 -12.18
CA ASP A 12 -3.36 3.72 -13.04
C ASP A 12 -4.07 3.69 -14.41
N THR A 13 -3.46 4.31 -15.41
CA THR A 13 -3.94 4.28 -16.80
C THR A 13 -3.26 3.14 -17.51
N ILE A 14 -4.02 2.08 -17.78
CA ILE A 14 -3.53 0.84 -18.36
C ILE A 14 -3.99 0.75 -19.81
N MET A 15 -3.02 0.60 -20.71
CA MET A 15 -3.21 0.45 -22.15
C MET A 15 -2.77 -0.93 -22.58
N VAL A 16 -3.56 -1.61 -23.40
CA VAL A 16 -3.23 -2.95 -23.90
C VAL A 16 -2.75 -2.85 -25.35
N PHE A 17 -1.49 -3.21 -25.56
CA PHE A 17 -0.90 -3.32 -26.86
C PHE A 17 -1.15 -4.74 -27.40
N PRO A 18 -1.85 -4.91 -28.55
CA PRO A 18 -2.31 -6.20 -29.03
C PRO A 18 -1.22 -6.98 -29.78
N ASP A 19 0.05 -6.79 -29.44
CA ASP A 19 1.21 -7.49 -29.96
C ASP A 19 2.28 -7.59 -28.85
N ARG A 20 3.49 -7.96 -29.19
CA ARG A 20 4.64 -8.10 -28.29
C ARG A 20 5.64 -6.99 -28.50
N PHE A 21 6.12 -6.37 -27.44
CA PHE A 21 7.13 -5.31 -27.53
C PHE A 21 8.37 -5.73 -28.31
N ARG A 22 8.82 -6.99 -28.16
CA ARG A 22 9.97 -7.53 -28.88
C ARG A 22 9.85 -7.50 -30.41
N ASN A 23 8.63 -7.42 -30.94
CA ASN A 23 8.39 -7.32 -32.38
C ASN A 23 8.57 -5.89 -32.90
N HIS A 24 8.59 -4.89 -32.00
CA HIS A 24 8.63 -3.45 -32.32
C HIS A 24 9.85 -2.74 -31.75
N LEU A 25 10.52 -3.31 -30.74
CA LEU A 25 11.72 -2.78 -30.12
C LEU A 25 12.94 -3.54 -30.64
N LEU A 26 13.74 -2.89 -31.48
CA LEU A 26 14.97 -3.48 -32.03
C LEU A 26 16.10 -3.26 -31.01
N ALA A 27 16.64 -4.35 -30.45
CA ALA A 27 17.63 -4.32 -29.37
C ALA A 27 18.93 -3.59 -29.76
N ASP A 28 19.29 -3.62 -31.03
CA ASP A 28 20.47 -2.94 -31.60
C ASP A 28 20.25 -1.45 -31.91
N GLN A 29 18.99 -0.97 -31.87
CA GLN A 29 18.60 0.41 -32.18
C GLN A 29 18.02 1.17 -30.98
N LEU A 30 18.18 0.68 -29.76
CA LEU A 30 17.66 1.33 -28.55
C LEU A 30 18.22 2.73 -28.28
N HIS A 31 19.36 3.09 -28.91
CA HIS A 31 19.99 4.40 -28.80
C HIS A 31 19.25 5.50 -29.60
N ILE A 32 18.36 5.10 -30.54
CA ILE A 32 17.49 6.02 -31.31
C ILE A 32 16.09 5.40 -31.30
N LEU A 33 15.41 5.51 -30.19
CA LEU A 33 14.09 4.90 -30.03
C LEU A 33 12.98 5.91 -30.38
N ASN A 34 12.24 5.62 -31.47
CA ASN A 34 11.02 6.32 -31.83
C ASN A 34 9.95 5.26 -32.16
N VAL A 35 9.18 4.87 -31.14
CA VAL A 35 8.17 3.81 -31.26
C VAL A 35 6.82 4.34 -30.84
N CYS A 36 5.79 4.03 -31.64
CA CYS A 36 4.41 4.32 -31.33
C CYS A 36 3.65 2.98 -31.20
N PHE A 37 3.07 2.75 -30.02
CA PHE A 37 2.19 1.61 -29.80
C PHE A 37 0.74 2.03 -30.01
N LEU A 38 0.05 1.40 -30.96
CA LEU A 38 -1.39 1.54 -31.12
C LEU A 38 -2.06 0.65 -30.06
N THR A 39 -2.72 1.27 -29.10
CA THR A 39 -3.39 0.60 -27.98
C THR A 39 -4.89 0.85 -28.04
N PRO A 40 -5.68 -0.05 -28.67
CA PRO A 40 -7.12 0.15 -28.86
C PRO A 40 -7.91 0.05 -27.55
N GLU A 41 -7.33 -0.61 -26.53
CA GLU A 41 -7.94 -0.75 -25.21
C GLU A 41 -7.19 0.10 -24.17
N MET A 42 -7.96 0.92 -23.47
CA MET A 42 -7.46 1.71 -22.34
C MET A 42 -8.47 1.67 -21.20
N ARG A 43 -7.98 1.51 -19.99
CA ARG A 43 -8.78 1.66 -18.78
C ARG A 43 -8.05 2.51 -17.75
N ARG A 44 -8.80 3.23 -16.92
CA ARG A 44 -8.25 3.96 -15.78
C ARG A 44 -8.77 3.32 -14.51
N GLU A 45 -7.84 2.95 -13.63
CA GLU A 45 -8.10 2.34 -12.34
C GLU A 45 -7.78 3.32 -11.21
N TYR A 46 -8.47 3.17 -10.10
CA TYR A 46 -8.18 3.92 -8.89
C TYR A 46 -7.08 3.18 -8.11
N GLY A 47 -6.03 3.92 -7.75
CA GLY A 47 -4.82 3.38 -7.15
C GLY A 47 -4.22 4.34 -6.11
N GLY A 48 -2.93 4.17 -5.88
CA GLY A 48 -2.21 4.84 -4.81
C GLY A 48 -2.36 4.12 -3.48
N THR A 49 -1.29 4.07 -2.71
CA THR A 49 -1.21 3.25 -1.49
C THR A 49 -2.24 3.66 -0.44
N ALA A 50 -2.40 4.97 -0.17
CA ALA A 50 -3.41 5.42 0.78
C ALA A 50 -4.83 5.13 0.30
N GLY A 51 -5.11 5.31 -1.00
CA GLY A 51 -6.41 4.98 -1.57
C GLY A 51 -6.75 3.51 -1.45
N ASN A 52 -5.79 2.64 -1.74
CA ASN A 52 -5.96 1.19 -1.67
C ASN A 52 -6.14 0.69 -0.24
N ILE A 53 -5.32 1.18 0.71
CA ILE A 53 -5.42 0.82 2.12
C ILE A 53 -6.77 1.29 2.69
N ALA A 54 -7.16 2.54 2.42
CA ALA A 54 -8.43 3.09 2.87
C ALA A 54 -9.63 2.33 2.30
N TYR A 55 -9.59 1.96 1.03
CA TYR A 55 -10.60 1.11 0.40
C TYR A 55 -10.80 -0.19 1.15
N ASN A 56 -9.70 -0.90 1.43
CA ASN A 56 -9.74 -2.18 2.15
C ASN A 56 -10.19 -2.03 3.61
N LEU A 57 -9.82 -0.95 4.29
CA LEU A 57 -10.33 -0.63 5.64
C LEU A 57 -11.85 -0.38 5.62
N ARG A 58 -12.38 0.26 4.57
CA ARG A 58 -13.83 0.42 4.38
C ARG A 58 -14.55 -0.93 4.23
N LEU A 59 -13.99 -1.88 3.50
CA LEU A 59 -14.54 -3.24 3.39
C LEU A 59 -14.60 -3.95 4.76
N LEU A 60 -13.67 -3.62 5.66
CA LEU A 60 -13.64 -4.10 7.05
C LEU A 60 -14.57 -3.31 7.98
N GLY A 61 -15.25 -2.26 7.47
CA GLY A 61 -16.20 -1.43 8.24
C GLY A 61 -15.57 -0.23 8.94
N GLU A 62 -14.28 0.05 8.74
CA GLU A 62 -13.59 1.21 9.33
C GLU A 62 -13.88 2.51 8.58
N GLN A 63 -13.60 3.64 9.25
CA GLN A 63 -13.65 4.98 8.67
C GLN A 63 -12.26 5.64 8.77
N PRO A 64 -11.33 5.30 7.84
CA PRO A 64 -9.98 5.83 7.90
C PRO A 64 -9.95 7.33 7.60
N LEU A 65 -9.01 8.03 8.25
CA LEU A 65 -8.61 9.38 7.86
C LEU A 65 -7.54 9.25 6.77
N VAL A 66 -7.85 9.68 5.55
CA VAL A 66 -6.91 9.62 4.42
C VAL A 66 -6.23 10.97 4.27
N MET A 67 -4.91 10.99 4.35
CA MET A 67 -4.08 12.17 4.14
C MET A 67 -3.19 11.98 2.93
N ALA A 68 -3.42 12.78 1.89
CA ALA A 68 -2.69 12.74 0.63
C ALA A 68 -2.71 14.11 -0.07
N ALA A 69 -1.74 14.35 -0.96
CA ALA A 69 -1.78 15.46 -1.89
C ALA A 69 -2.32 15.01 -3.26
N VAL A 70 -3.24 15.78 -3.82
CA VAL A 70 -3.97 15.45 -5.05
C VAL A 70 -4.01 16.64 -6.00
N GLY A 71 -4.15 16.38 -7.28
CA GLY A 71 -4.17 17.42 -8.32
C GLY A 71 -5.57 17.95 -8.66
N GLU A 72 -5.62 18.76 -9.73
CA GLU A 72 -6.87 19.39 -10.20
C GLU A 72 -7.83 18.38 -10.83
N ASP A 73 -7.32 17.25 -11.32
CA ASP A 73 -8.06 16.17 -11.99
C ASP A 73 -8.67 15.14 -11.02
N ILE A 74 -8.66 15.42 -9.72
CA ILE A 74 -9.07 14.47 -8.68
C ILE A 74 -10.58 14.22 -8.60
N ALA A 75 -11.42 15.05 -9.21
CA ALA A 75 -12.87 15.02 -9.03
C ALA A 75 -13.54 13.64 -9.20
N PRO A 76 -13.19 12.79 -10.18
CA PRO A 76 -13.77 11.44 -10.30
C PRO A 76 -13.40 10.54 -9.12
N TYR A 77 -12.17 10.67 -8.59
CA TYR A 77 -11.71 9.88 -7.45
C TYR A 77 -12.39 10.35 -6.15
N LEU A 78 -12.56 11.68 -5.96
CA LEU A 78 -13.30 12.21 -4.80
C LEU A 78 -14.72 11.66 -4.78
N ALA A 79 -15.44 11.72 -5.89
CA ALA A 79 -16.80 11.16 -6.01
C ALA A 79 -16.85 9.67 -5.63
N ARG A 80 -15.81 8.89 -6.00
CA ARG A 80 -15.70 7.49 -5.62
C ARG A 80 -15.46 7.34 -4.11
N LEU A 81 -14.53 8.09 -3.52
CA LEU A 81 -14.23 8.03 -2.08
C LEU A 81 -15.47 8.40 -1.25
N GLU A 82 -16.19 9.43 -1.64
CA GLU A 82 -17.44 9.85 -1.01
C GLU A 82 -18.51 8.75 -1.07
N LYS A 83 -18.68 8.11 -2.25
CA LYS A 83 -19.60 6.98 -2.43
C LYS A 83 -19.24 5.80 -1.54
N LEU A 84 -17.95 5.59 -1.29
CA LEU A 84 -17.44 4.55 -0.39
C LEU A 84 -17.51 4.96 1.09
N GLY A 85 -17.87 6.21 1.40
CA GLY A 85 -17.87 6.74 2.76
C GLY A 85 -16.46 6.93 3.33
N VAL A 86 -15.46 7.14 2.48
CA VAL A 86 -14.10 7.51 2.89
C VAL A 86 -14.03 9.03 3.05
N GLY A 87 -13.60 9.51 4.22
CA GLY A 87 -13.45 10.94 4.49
C GLY A 87 -12.36 11.58 3.62
N THR A 88 -12.68 12.71 2.99
CA THR A 88 -11.79 13.44 2.07
C THR A 88 -11.22 14.74 2.68
N ALA A 89 -11.51 15.01 3.96
CA ALA A 89 -11.16 16.28 4.62
C ALA A 89 -9.65 16.59 4.70
N HIS A 90 -8.80 15.56 4.60
CA HIS A 90 -7.33 15.69 4.64
C HIS A 90 -6.68 15.43 3.29
N LEU A 91 -7.46 15.42 2.20
CA LEU A 91 -6.95 15.44 0.84
C LEU A 91 -6.65 16.87 0.45
N ARG A 92 -5.37 17.20 0.29
CA ARG A 92 -4.93 18.53 -0.08
C ARG A 92 -4.83 18.65 -1.60
N ARG A 93 -5.63 19.55 -2.20
CA ARG A 93 -5.52 19.85 -3.61
C ARG A 93 -4.37 20.83 -3.85
N ILE A 94 -3.49 20.48 -4.78
CA ILE A 94 -2.33 21.30 -5.20
C ILE A 94 -2.65 21.96 -6.54
N PRO A 95 -2.77 23.30 -6.57
CA PRO A 95 -3.07 24.02 -7.81
C PRO A 95 -1.99 23.81 -8.88
N GLY A 96 -2.40 23.71 -10.13
CA GLY A 96 -1.51 23.55 -11.28
C GLY A 96 -0.82 22.17 -11.36
N GLN A 97 -1.17 21.23 -10.51
CA GLN A 97 -0.64 19.87 -10.53
C GLN A 97 -1.71 18.86 -10.96
N PHE A 98 -1.27 17.78 -11.61
CA PHE A 98 -2.09 16.58 -11.78
C PHE A 98 -1.93 15.68 -10.54
N THR A 99 -2.95 14.87 -10.28
CA THR A 99 -2.85 13.74 -9.34
C THR A 99 -1.80 12.76 -9.84
N ALA A 100 -1.11 12.07 -8.94
CA ALA A 100 -0.14 11.05 -9.33
C ALA A 100 -0.77 10.04 -10.29
N GLN A 101 -0.02 9.66 -11.35
CA GLN A 101 -0.50 8.73 -12.38
C GLN A 101 0.60 7.77 -12.82
N ALA A 102 0.24 6.51 -12.94
CA ALA A 102 1.01 5.52 -13.70
C ALA A 102 0.39 5.35 -15.09
N PHE A 103 1.17 5.51 -16.15
CA PHE A 103 0.81 5.18 -17.51
C PHE A 103 1.49 3.86 -17.86
N ILE A 104 0.70 2.80 -17.95
CA ILE A 104 1.18 1.43 -18.07
C ILE A 104 0.74 0.89 -19.42
N THR A 105 1.69 0.54 -20.29
CA THR A 105 1.41 -0.20 -21.50
C THR A 105 1.80 -1.66 -21.30
N THR A 106 0.86 -2.58 -21.49
CA THR A 106 1.08 -4.03 -21.39
C THR A 106 1.07 -4.65 -22.77
N ASP A 107 1.89 -5.67 -23.00
CA ASP A 107 1.88 -6.48 -24.22
C ASP A 107 1.22 -7.86 -24.00
N LEU A 108 1.19 -8.69 -25.06
CA LEU A 108 0.59 -10.03 -25.00
C LEU A 108 1.36 -11.06 -24.15
N ASP A 109 2.61 -10.76 -23.81
CA ASP A 109 3.44 -11.58 -22.92
C ASP A 109 3.46 -11.02 -21.48
N ASP A 110 2.51 -10.13 -21.12
CA ASP A 110 2.42 -9.44 -19.84
C ASP A 110 3.66 -8.58 -19.47
N ASN A 111 4.50 -8.23 -20.46
CA ASN A 111 5.54 -7.23 -20.25
C ASN A 111 4.91 -5.84 -20.09
N GLN A 112 5.56 -4.99 -19.31
CA GLN A 112 5.05 -3.65 -19.02
C GLN A 112 6.12 -2.58 -19.27
N ILE A 113 5.69 -1.51 -19.92
CA ILE A 113 6.40 -0.23 -19.98
C ILE A 113 5.60 0.77 -19.18
N THR A 114 6.19 1.30 -18.10
CA THR A 114 5.49 2.21 -17.19
C THR A 114 6.21 3.55 -17.14
N ALA A 115 5.44 4.64 -17.34
CA ALA A 115 5.85 6.00 -17.00
C ALA A 115 5.04 6.45 -15.78
N PHE A 116 5.72 6.84 -14.70
CA PHE A 116 5.08 7.33 -13.48
C PHE A 116 5.27 8.85 -13.36
N HIS A 117 4.14 9.56 -13.27
CA HIS A 117 4.09 10.99 -13.00
C HIS A 117 3.68 11.24 -11.55
N PRO A 118 4.56 11.71 -10.67
CA PRO A 118 4.23 11.91 -9.27
C PRO A 118 3.30 13.10 -9.02
N GLY A 119 3.37 14.16 -9.83
CA GLY A 119 2.50 15.33 -9.74
C GLY A 119 2.36 15.87 -8.31
N ALA A 120 1.13 16.05 -7.88
CA ALA A 120 0.78 16.56 -6.55
C ALA A 120 1.37 15.74 -5.39
N MET A 121 1.68 14.46 -5.60
CA MET A 121 2.30 13.59 -4.57
C MET A 121 3.62 14.19 -4.03
N ASN A 122 4.37 14.92 -4.86
CA ASN A 122 5.59 15.60 -4.41
C ASN A 122 5.36 16.70 -3.37
N HIS A 123 4.11 17.11 -3.18
CA HIS A 123 3.67 18.11 -2.22
C HIS A 123 3.03 17.51 -0.95
N ALA A 124 3.17 16.20 -0.74
CA ALA A 124 2.60 15.52 0.43
C ALA A 124 3.01 16.15 1.77
N HIS A 125 4.23 16.72 1.83
CA HIS A 125 4.76 17.45 2.99
C HIS A 125 3.99 18.73 3.35
N GLU A 126 3.11 19.23 2.49
CA GLU A 126 2.24 20.35 2.82
C GLU A 126 1.04 19.95 3.69
N ASN A 127 0.78 18.64 3.84
CA ASN A 127 -0.12 18.09 4.85
C ASN A 127 0.64 17.82 6.15
N HIS A 128 -0.05 17.95 7.28
CA HIS A 128 0.55 17.80 8.59
C HIS A 128 -0.24 16.82 9.47
N VAL A 129 0.48 15.89 10.10
CA VAL A 129 -0.08 15.04 11.14
C VAL A 129 -0.07 15.82 12.45
N ARG A 130 -1.24 16.11 12.97
CA ARG A 130 -1.42 16.92 14.19
C ARG A 130 -2.19 16.12 15.24
N ARG A 131 -1.98 16.44 16.53
CA ARG A 131 -2.66 15.78 17.65
C ARG A 131 -4.18 15.89 17.57
N GLU A 132 -4.69 16.98 16.99
CA GLU A 132 -6.12 17.24 16.82
C GLU A 132 -6.82 16.22 15.92
N LEU A 133 -6.06 15.47 15.09
CA LEU A 133 -6.60 14.35 14.33
C LEU A 133 -7.10 13.22 15.25
N ALA A 134 -6.56 13.15 16.48
CA ALA A 134 -6.87 12.11 17.46
C ALA A 134 -6.76 10.69 16.86
N ALA A 135 -5.76 10.48 15.99
CA ALA A 135 -5.46 9.17 15.45
C ALA A 135 -4.90 8.28 16.56
N GLY A 136 -5.40 7.06 16.67
CA GLY A 136 -4.89 6.08 17.63
C GLY A 136 -3.86 5.13 17.01
N ILE A 137 -3.80 5.06 15.68
CA ILE A 137 -2.78 4.37 14.89
C ILE A 137 -2.69 5.00 13.50
N ALA A 138 -1.49 4.98 12.92
CA ALA A 138 -1.25 5.46 11.58
C ALA A 138 -0.48 4.45 10.71
N ILE A 139 -0.45 4.69 9.41
CA ILE A 139 0.51 4.12 8.47
C ILE A 139 1.14 5.24 7.67
N VAL A 140 2.47 5.21 7.55
CA VAL A 140 3.23 6.03 6.61
C VAL A 140 3.59 5.12 5.44
N ALA A 141 2.75 5.18 4.41
CA ALA A 141 2.85 4.38 3.20
C ALA A 141 3.50 5.19 2.06
N PRO A 142 3.91 4.55 0.94
CA PRO A 142 4.60 5.21 -0.16
C PRO A 142 3.90 6.48 -0.66
N ASP A 143 4.68 7.58 -0.64
CA ASP A 143 4.27 8.94 -1.00
C ASP A 143 5.49 9.75 -1.44
N GLY A 144 5.37 11.05 -1.64
CA GLY A 144 6.50 11.96 -1.85
C GLY A 144 7.52 11.86 -0.71
N LYS A 145 8.80 11.77 -1.05
CA LYS A 145 9.91 11.54 -0.10
C LYS A 145 9.84 12.45 1.13
N GLN A 146 9.68 13.76 0.92
CA GLN A 146 9.63 14.74 2.01
C GLN A 146 8.39 14.53 2.90
N GLY A 147 7.25 14.20 2.29
CA GLY A 147 6.01 13.93 3.02
C GLY A 147 6.15 12.73 3.94
N MET A 148 6.71 11.62 3.44
CA MET A 148 6.92 10.43 4.26
C MET A 148 7.82 10.72 5.47
N LEU A 149 8.97 11.41 5.29
CA LEU A 149 9.88 11.77 6.38
C LEU A 149 9.19 12.68 7.41
N GLN A 150 8.46 13.69 6.94
CA GLN A 150 7.75 14.61 7.80
C GLN A 150 6.63 13.91 8.58
N HIS A 151 5.77 13.14 7.90
CA HIS A 151 4.66 12.45 8.56
C HIS A 151 5.14 11.45 9.62
N ALA A 152 6.27 10.75 9.37
CA ALA A 152 6.87 9.87 10.37
C ALA A 152 7.32 10.63 11.63
N ARG A 153 8.01 11.76 11.46
CA ARG A 153 8.42 12.64 12.58
C ARG A 153 7.23 13.18 13.34
N GLU A 154 6.24 13.69 12.62
CA GLU A 154 5.01 14.26 13.20
C GLU A 154 4.16 13.20 13.93
N CYS A 155 4.08 11.95 13.42
CA CYS A 155 3.45 10.84 14.13
C CYS A 155 4.16 10.58 15.47
N ALA A 156 5.50 10.49 15.48
CA ALA A 156 6.28 10.28 16.69
C ALA A 156 6.11 11.43 17.69
N GLU A 157 6.17 12.70 17.24
CA GLU A 157 5.95 13.91 18.07
C GLU A 157 4.54 13.98 18.63
N ALA A 158 3.54 13.56 17.85
CA ALA A 158 2.15 13.50 18.30
C ALA A 158 1.86 12.32 19.24
N GLY A 159 2.78 11.36 19.37
CA GLY A 159 2.59 10.12 20.11
C GLY A 159 1.60 9.16 19.45
N VAL A 160 1.48 9.23 18.12
CA VAL A 160 0.64 8.34 17.32
C VAL A 160 1.48 7.15 16.87
N PRO A 161 1.21 5.93 17.36
CA PRO A 161 1.95 4.75 16.89
C PRO A 161 1.68 4.53 15.41
N PHE A 162 2.72 4.15 14.65
CA PHE A 162 2.54 3.98 13.22
C PHE A 162 3.31 2.81 12.64
N ILE A 163 2.77 2.28 11.53
CA ILE A 163 3.45 1.34 10.65
C ILE A 163 4.27 2.16 9.64
N PHE A 164 5.57 1.93 9.56
CA PHE A 164 6.37 2.36 8.42
C PHE A 164 6.25 1.31 7.30
N ASP A 165 5.74 1.72 6.16
CA ASP A 165 5.65 0.92 4.94
C ASP A 165 6.44 1.63 3.83
N PRO A 166 7.72 1.32 3.64
CA PRO A 166 8.51 1.96 2.59
C PRO A 166 8.02 1.60 1.18
N GLY A 167 7.53 0.38 1.00
CA GLY A 167 7.02 -0.12 -0.26
C GLY A 167 7.96 0.17 -1.43
N GLN A 168 7.38 0.49 -2.56
CA GLN A 168 8.10 0.89 -3.77
C GLN A 168 8.87 2.22 -3.64
N GLY A 169 8.64 2.99 -2.58
CA GLY A 169 9.38 4.22 -2.27
C GLY A 169 10.77 3.97 -1.68
N LEU A 170 11.06 2.76 -1.21
CA LEU A 170 12.32 2.41 -0.54
C LEU A 170 13.59 2.85 -1.29
N PRO A 171 13.70 2.72 -2.62
CA PRO A 171 14.88 3.19 -3.36
C PRO A 171 15.19 4.68 -3.23
N MET A 172 14.20 5.53 -2.93
CA MET A 172 14.36 6.98 -2.80
C MET A 172 15.16 7.41 -1.56
N PHE A 173 15.27 6.53 -0.56
CA PHE A 173 15.84 6.85 0.73
C PHE A 173 17.29 6.37 0.85
N SER A 174 18.10 7.13 1.61
CA SER A 174 19.42 6.68 2.06
C SER A 174 19.29 5.69 3.22
N GLY A 175 20.38 4.97 3.53
CA GLY A 175 20.41 4.07 4.69
C GLY A 175 20.21 4.80 6.02
N GLU A 176 20.66 6.05 6.12
CA GLU A 176 20.47 6.90 7.31
C GLU A 176 19.00 7.29 7.47
N GLU A 177 18.34 7.72 6.40
CA GLU A 177 16.92 8.06 6.40
C GLU A 177 16.05 6.83 6.75
N LEU A 178 16.36 5.67 6.18
CA LEU A 178 15.68 4.42 6.51
C LEU A 178 15.87 4.03 7.99
N SER A 179 17.07 4.23 8.52
CA SER A 179 17.35 4.00 9.95
C SER A 179 16.61 4.99 10.84
N GLU A 180 16.41 6.23 10.39
CA GLU A 180 15.58 7.21 11.09
C GLU A 180 14.11 6.77 11.15
N PHE A 181 13.53 6.33 10.01
CA PHE A 181 12.17 5.80 10.01
C PHE A 181 11.97 4.67 11.01
N VAL A 182 12.90 3.71 11.05
CA VAL A 182 12.80 2.57 11.98
C VAL A 182 12.86 3.02 13.44
N ARG A 183 13.69 4.03 13.77
CA ARG A 183 13.72 4.58 15.13
C ARG A 183 12.45 5.32 15.55
N LEU A 184 11.74 5.91 14.59
CA LEU A 184 10.50 6.65 14.83
C LEU A 184 9.28 5.75 14.85
N ALA A 185 9.29 4.66 14.08
CA ALA A 185 8.15 3.78 13.89
C ALA A 185 7.96 2.82 15.07
N ASP A 186 6.71 2.45 15.31
CA ASP A 186 6.39 1.33 16.21
C ASP A 186 6.42 -0.02 15.47
N TYR A 187 6.07 0.00 14.19
CA TYR A 187 5.94 -1.19 13.35
C TYR A 187 6.59 -0.96 11.99
N LEU A 188 7.14 -2.01 11.41
CA LEU A 188 7.66 -2.03 10.04
C LEU A 188 6.96 -3.13 9.24
N ALA A 189 6.51 -2.80 8.05
CA ALA A 189 5.92 -3.77 7.13
C ALA A 189 6.61 -3.70 5.76
N VAL A 190 7.20 -4.81 5.33
CA VAL A 190 7.93 -4.94 4.05
C VAL A 190 7.57 -6.26 3.37
N ASN A 191 7.84 -6.38 2.08
CA ASN A 191 7.91 -7.68 1.44
C ASN A 191 9.36 -8.23 1.49
N ASP A 192 9.58 -9.44 0.99
CA ASP A 192 10.90 -10.11 1.03
C ASP A 192 11.97 -9.38 0.21
N TYR A 193 11.58 -8.74 -0.89
CA TYR A 193 12.49 -7.92 -1.71
C TYR A 193 12.84 -6.60 -0.98
N GLU A 194 11.83 -5.90 -0.49
CA GLU A 194 11.99 -4.66 0.26
C GLU A 194 12.82 -4.88 1.53
N GLY A 195 12.60 -6.00 2.22
CA GLY A 195 13.41 -6.39 3.39
C GLY A 195 14.89 -6.53 3.06
N ARG A 196 15.22 -7.24 1.98
CA ARG A 196 16.62 -7.38 1.53
C ARG A 196 17.25 -6.03 1.14
N LEU A 197 16.49 -5.20 0.43
CA LEU A 197 16.97 -3.89 0.02
C LEU A 197 17.18 -2.96 1.23
N LEU A 198 16.32 -3.07 2.25
CA LEU A 198 16.48 -2.35 3.52
C LEU A 198 17.78 -2.77 4.24
N GLU A 199 18.05 -4.08 4.32
CA GLU A 199 19.31 -4.60 4.88
C GLU A 199 20.52 -4.09 4.11
N GLU A 200 20.49 -4.15 2.78
CA GLU A 200 21.57 -3.68 1.91
C GLU A 200 21.87 -2.19 2.12
N LYS A 201 20.82 -1.35 2.11
CA LYS A 201 20.98 0.11 2.25
C LYS A 201 21.43 0.55 3.64
N THR A 202 21.01 -0.15 4.68
CA THR A 202 21.30 0.22 6.07
C THR A 202 22.51 -0.51 6.65
N GLY A 203 22.97 -1.60 6.01
CA GLY A 203 23.99 -2.48 6.56
C GLY A 203 23.57 -3.24 7.81
N ARG A 204 22.26 -3.29 8.11
CA ARG A 204 21.69 -3.92 9.31
C ARG A 204 20.74 -5.05 8.91
N ARG A 205 20.62 -6.06 9.80
CA ARG A 205 19.73 -7.19 9.59
C ARG A 205 18.29 -6.88 10.03
N LEU A 206 17.31 -7.51 9.39
CA LEU A 206 15.91 -7.39 9.79
C LEU A 206 15.67 -7.79 11.24
N GLU A 207 16.39 -8.79 11.74
CA GLU A 207 16.32 -9.22 13.14
C GLU A 207 16.78 -8.14 14.13
N ASP A 208 17.69 -7.24 13.71
CA ASP A 208 18.14 -6.13 14.56
C ASP A 208 17.02 -5.07 14.64
N PHE A 209 16.36 -4.77 13.54
CA PHE A 209 15.19 -3.89 13.53
C PHE A 209 14.03 -4.46 14.35
N ALA A 210 13.79 -5.77 14.28
CA ALA A 210 12.73 -6.42 15.04
C ALA A 210 12.92 -6.32 16.57
N ARG A 211 14.15 -6.07 17.06
CA ARG A 211 14.43 -5.82 18.49
C ARG A 211 14.09 -4.39 18.92
N GLU A 212 14.11 -3.46 18.00
CA GLU A 212 13.82 -2.03 18.25
C GLU A 212 12.34 -1.71 18.10
N LEU A 213 11.63 -2.45 17.26
CA LEU A 213 10.23 -2.27 16.92
C LEU A 213 9.30 -3.11 17.81
N LYS A 214 8.06 -2.68 17.97
CA LYS A 214 7.01 -3.52 18.57
C LYS A 214 6.71 -4.74 17.71
N ALA A 215 6.75 -4.57 16.37
CA ALA A 215 6.76 -5.70 15.45
C ALA A 215 7.35 -5.34 14.08
N LEU A 216 7.93 -6.36 13.45
CA LEU A 216 8.35 -6.37 12.06
C LEU A 216 7.51 -7.43 11.30
N VAL A 217 6.90 -7.02 10.19
CA VAL A 217 6.10 -7.89 9.31
C VAL A 217 6.80 -8.02 7.96
N VAL A 218 7.06 -9.26 7.53
CA VAL A 218 7.62 -9.56 6.22
C VAL A 218 6.63 -10.41 5.43
N THR A 219 6.07 -9.88 4.35
CA THR A 219 5.19 -10.63 3.45
C THR A 219 6.01 -11.41 2.42
N LEU A 220 5.63 -12.67 2.15
CA LEU A 220 6.37 -13.64 1.34
C LEU A 220 5.53 -14.15 0.15
N GLY A 221 4.54 -13.38 -0.26
CA GLY A 221 3.61 -13.73 -1.34
C GLY A 221 2.86 -15.04 -1.04
N ALA A 222 2.95 -16.00 -1.96
CA ALA A 222 2.26 -17.29 -1.81
C ALA A 222 2.77 -18.14 -0.61
N LYS A 223 3.92 -17.78 -0.02
CA LYS A 223 4.47 -18.45 1.17
C LYS A 223 3.89 -17.89 2.49
N GLY A 224 2.98 -16.92 2.42
CA GLY A 224 2.40 -16.29 3.60
C GLY A 224 3.20 -15.09 4.10
N SER A 225 3.38 -14.98 5.41
CA SER A 225 4.14 -13.88 6.03
C SER A 225 4.76 -14.29 7.35
N LEU A 226 5.76 -13.53 7.76
CA LEU A 226 6.45 -13.65 9.03
C LEU A 226 6.22 -12.38 9.85
N ILE A 227 5.86 -12.55 11.13
CA ILE A 227 5.76 -11.45 12.08
C ILE A 227 6.72 -11.72 13.23
N LEU A 228 7.64 -10.79 13.47
CA LEU A 228 8.57 -10.80 14.60
C LEU A 228 8.09 -9.74 15.60
N ALA A 229 7.63 -10.16 16.78
CA ALA A 229 7.07 -9.27 17.78
C ALA A 229 7.35 -9.78 19.20
N GLY A 230 7.84 -8.92 20.10
CA GLY A 230 8.11 -9.27 21.49
C GLY A 230 9.05 -10.46 21.66
N GLY A 231 10.02 -10.61 20.77
CA GLY A 231 10.95 -11.75 20.75
C GLY A 231 10.36 -13.06 20.22
N GLN A 232 9.09 -13.06 19.82
CA GLN A 232 8.41 -14.21 19.23
C GLN A 232 8.39 -14.15 17.72
N ARG A 233 8.37 -15.32 17.09
CA ARG A 233 8.26 -15.49 15.64
C ARG A 233 6.90 -16.13 15.32
N HIS A 234 6.06 -15.42 14.55
CA HIS A 234 4.76 -15.91 14.10
C HIS A 234 4.81 -16.14 12.60
N GLU A 235 4.69 -17.37 12.17
CA GLU A 235 4.54 -17.75 10.77
C GLU A 235 3.05 -17.76 10.41
N ILE A 236 2.67 -16.92 9.48
CA ILE A 236 1.28 -16.78 9.04
C ILE A 236 1.15 -17.47 7.69
N PRO A 237 0.34 -18.53 7.58
CA PRO A 237 0.14 -19.20 6.30
C PRO A 237 -0.61 -18.29 5.31
N SER A 238 -0.33 -18.48 4.03
CA SER A 238 -1.14 -17.86 2.98
C SER A 238 -2.54 -18.48 2.95
N VAL A 239 -3.50 -17.69 2.49
CA VAL A 239 -4.87 -18.18 2.23
C VAL A 239 -4.99 -18.45 0.73
N PRO A 240 -5.48 -19.63 0.31
CA PRO A 240 -5.68 -19.91 -1.10
C PRO A 240 -6.61 -18.88 -1.76
N ALA A 241 -6.15 -18.29 -2.86
CA ALA A 241 -6.97 -17.42 -3.68
C ALA A 241 -7.90 -18.24 -4.57
N GLU A 242 -9.09 -17.72 -4.89
CA GLU A 242 -9.99 -18.37 -5.85
C GLU A 242 -9.39 -18.43 -7.26
N LYS A 243 -8.65 -17.39 -7.61
CA LYS A 243 -7.83 -17.28 -8.81
C LYS A 243 -6.73 -16.25 -8.59
N VAL A 244 -5.69 -16.31 -9.39
CA VAL A 244 -4.65 -15.27 -9.44
C VAL A 244 -4.90 -14.42 -10.67
N ALA A 245 -5.46 -13.22 -10.47
CA ALA A 245 -5.84 -12.31 -11.54
C ALA A 245 -4.91 -11.09 -11.65
N ASP A 246 -4.52 -10.50 -10.51
CA ASP A 246 -3.69 -9.30 -10.47
C ASP A 246 -3.09 -9.10 -9.07
N PRO A 247 -1.75 -9.07 -8.92
CA PRO A 247 -1.09 -8.85 -7.63
C PRO A 247 -1.11 -7.40 -7.14
N THR A 248 -1.45 -6.42 -8.00
CA THR A 248 -1.44 -4.99 -7.67
C THR A 248 -2.36 -4.70 -6.49
N GLY A 249 -1.85 -4.04 -5.44
CA GLY A 249 -2.62 -3.69 -4.24
C GLY A 249 -2.82 -4.83 -3.23
N CYS A 250 -2.24 -6.03 -3.44
CA CYS A 250 -2.29 -7.11 -2.45
C CYS A 250 -1.57 -6.72 -1.15
N GLY A 251 -0.44 -6.01 -1.27
CA GLY A 251 0.29 -5.44 -0.14
C GLY A 251 -0.57 -4.46 0.65
N ASP A 252 -1.27 -3.55 -0.04
CA ASP A 252 -2.16 -2.55 0.56
C ASP A 252 -3.34 -3.22 1.30
N ALA A 253 -3.92 -4.27 0.70
CA ALA A 253 -4.96 -5.07 1.32
C ALA A 253 -4.45 -5.77 2.60
N TYR A 254 -3.22 -6.29 2.56
CA TYR A 254 -2.58 -6.88 3.74
C TYR A 254 -2.36 -5.82 4.83
N ARG A 255 -1.85 -4.61 4.48
CA ARG A 255 -1.66 -3.49 5.42
C ARG A 255 -2.97 -3.05 6.07
N ALA A 256 -4.07 -3.05 5.32
CA ALA A 256 -5.39 -2.77 5.89
C ALA A 256 -5.80 -3.80 6.95
N GLY A 257 -5.52 -5.08 6.72
CA GLY A 257 -5.71 -6.14 7.72
C GLY A 257 -4.86 -5.94 8.97
N LEU A 258 -3.58 -5.52 8.82
CA LEU A 258 -2.71 -5.19 9.95
C LEU A 258 -3.26 -4.02 10.76
N LEU A 259 -3.62 -2.93 10.09
CA LEU A 259 -4.18 -1.73 10.75
C LEU A 259 -5.47 -2.04 11.50
N TYR A 260 -6.34 -2.85 10.89
CA TYR A 260 -7.57 -3.28 11.54
C TYR A 260 -7.29 -4.07 12.83
N GLY A 261 -6.45 -5.11 12.75
CA GLY A 261 -6.10 -5.92 13.91
C GLY A 261 -5.46 -5.11 15.03
N LEU A 262 -4.52 -4.22 14.69
CA LEU A 262 -3.87 -3.32 15.65
C LEU A 262 -4.86 -2.34 16.28
N ALA A 263 -5.76 -1.74 15.51
CA ALA A 263 -6.77 -0.81 16.00
C ALA A 263 -7.77 -1.47 16.95
N HIS A 264 -7.99 -2.78 16.79
CA HIS A 264 -8.89 -3.59 17.63
C HIS A 264 -8.16 -4.38 18.73
N GLY A 265 -6.85 -4.21 18.89
CA GLY A 265 -6.07 -4.87 19.94
C GLY A 265 -5.96 -6.39 19.78
N TRP A 266 -6.00 -6.89 18.54
CA TRP A 266 -5.87 -8.31 18.25
C TRP A 266 -4.44 -8.80 18.48
N ASP A 267 -4.29 -10.10 18.74
CA ASP A 267 -2.98 -10.76 18.74
C ASP A 267 -2.35 -10.77 17.33
N TRP A 268 -1.04 -10.95 17.28
CA TRP A 268 -0.30 -10.94 16.02
C TRP A 268 -0.70 -12.06 15.05
N PRO A 269 -0.94 -13.32 15.50
CA PRO A 269 -1.44 -14.35 14.63
C PRO A 269 -2.77 -14.00 13.96
N SER A 270 -3.75 -13.49 14.71
CA SER A 270 -5.05 -13.09 14.17
C SER A 270 -4.94 -11.89 13.23
N THR A 271 -4.12 -10.90 13.61
CA THR A 271 -3.83 -9.71 12.79
C THR A 271 -3.20 -10.09 11.45
N GLY A 272 -2.16 -10.92 11.44
CA GLY A 272 -1.50 -11.37 10.21
C GLY A 272 -2.41 -12.25 9.34
N LYS A 273 -3.23 -13.11 9.95
CA LYS A 273 -4.22 -13.94 9.25
C LYS A 273 -5.28 -13.10 8.55
N LEU A 274 -5.73 -11.99 9.14
CA LEU A 274 -6.63 -11.06 8.47
C LEU A 274 -5.94 -10.42 7.26
N GLY A 275 -4.68 -10.00 7.39
CA GLY A 275 -3.89 -9.52 6.26
C GLY A 275 -3.83 -10.54 5.11
N ALA A 276 -3.58 -11.81 5.44
CA ALA A 276 -3.54 -12.89 4.46
C ALA A 276 -4.90 -13.11 3.76
N VAL A 277 -6.02 -13.04 4.49
CA VAL A 277 -7.38 -13.11 3.92
C VAL A 277 -7.63 -11.96 2.96
N MET A 278 -7.31 -10.72 3.36
CA MET A 278 -7.51 -9.53 2.54
C MET A 278 -6.69 -9.59 1.24
N GLY A 279 -5.40 -10.00 1.33
CA GLY A 279 -4.55 -10.21 0.16
C GLY A 279 -5.10 -11.28 -0.78
N ALA A 280 -5.60 -12.40 -0.23
CA ALA A 280 -6.18 -13.50 -1.01
C ALA A 280 -7.52 -13.12 -1.69
N ILE A 281 -8.29 -12.22 -1.09
CA ILE A 281 -9.50 -11.66 -1.72
C ILE A 281 -9.09 -10.74 -2.87
N LYS A 282 -8.14 -9.84 -2.63
CA LYS A 282 -7.73 -8.84 -3.60
C LYS A 282 -7.11 -9.47 -4.85
N ILE A 283 -6.22 -10.44 -4.73
CA ILE A 283 -5.50 -11.04 -5.88
C ILE A 283 -6.42 -11.69 -6.91
N ALA A 284 -7.63 -12.05 -6.51
CA ALA A 284 -8.64 -12.63 -7.39
C ALA A 284 -9.31 -11.61 -8.34
N HIS A 285 -9.01 -10.33 -8.20
CA HIS A 285 -9.65 -9.25 -8.96
C HIS A 285 -8.61 -8.36 -9.64
N ARG A 286 -8.92 -7.90 -10.86
CA ARG A 286 -8.09 -6.92 -11.57
C ARG A 286 -8.25 -5.53 -10.94
N GLY A 287 -7.17 -4.74 -10.91
CA GLY A 287 -7.13 -3.42 -10.29
C GLY A 287 -7.11 -3.48 -8.75
N ALA A 288 -6.61 -2.46 -8.11
CA ALA A 288 -6.37 -2.46 -6.66
C ALA A 288 -7.66 -2.29 -5.82
N GLN A 289 -8.75 -1.77 -6.41
CA GLN A 289 -9.99 -1.40 -5.72
C GLN A 289 -11.27 -1.94 -6.41
N ASN A 290 -11.19 -3.10 -7.08
CA ASN A 290 -12.33 -3.66 -7.83
C ASN A 290 -12.93 -4.93 -7.16
N HIS A 291 -12.32 -5.41 -6.08
CA HIS A 291 -12.92 -6.44 -5.21
C HIS A 291 -13.92 -5.77 -4.26
N ALA A 292 -15.06 -6.37 -4.02
CA ALA A 292 -16.11 -5.77 -3.20
C ALA A 292 -16.82 -6.82 -2.32
N PRO A 293 -16.09 -7.59 -1.50
CA PRO A 293 -16.72 -8.53 -0.59
C PRO A 293 -17.51 -7.77 0.48
N ALA A 294 -18.66 -8.30 0.87
CA ALA A 294 -19.30 -7.85 2.08
C ALA A 294 -18.45 -8.24 3.30
N ARG A 295 -18.55 -7.48 4.39
CA ARG A 295 -17.80 -7.78 5.63
C ARG A 295 -18.03 -9.22 6.11
N GLY A 296 -19.26 -9.68 6.12
CA GLY A 296 -19.59 -11.07 6.51
C GLY A 296 -18.90 -12.14 5.64
N GLU A 297 -18.60 -11.83 4.37
CA GLU A 297 -17.85 -12.74 3.49
C GLU A 297 -16.37 -12.80 3.89
N ILE A 298 -15.78 -11.66 4.30
CA ILE A 298 -14.41 -11.61 4.83
C ILE A 298 -14.33 -12.44 6.12
N GLU A 299 -15.27 -12.24 7.05
CA GLU A 299 -15.37 -12.98 8.32
C GLU A 299 -15.55 -14.49 8.09
N ALA A 300 -16.46 -14.87 7.19
CA ALA A 300 -16.68 -16.25 6.83
C ALA A 300 -15.44 -16.89 6.17
N ARG A 301 -14.70 -16.14 5.34
CA ARG A 301 -13.47 -16.63 4.72
C ARG A 301 -12.36 -16.82 5.75
N PHE A 302 -12.22 -15.89 6.70
CA PHE A 302 -11.30 -16.05 7.84
C PHE A 302 -11.64 -17.32 8.64
N GLN A 303 -12.91 -17.50 9.04
CA GLN A 303 -13.38 -18.67 9.78
C GLN A 303 -13.11 -19.98 9.03
N ARG A 304 -13.36 -20.02 7.72
CA ARG A 304 -13.06 -21.22 6.89
C ARG A 304 -11.58 -21.51 6.81
N ALA A 305 -10.74 -20.49 6.72
CA ALA A 305 -9.29 -20.67 6.56
C ALA A 305 -8.61 -21.10 7.87
N PHE A 306 -9.09 -20.62 9.02
CA PHE A 306 -8.36 -20.74 10.29
C PHE A 306 -9.13 -21.42 11.43
N GLY A 307 -10.41 -21.76 11.23
CA GLY A 307 -11.20 -22.52 12.18
C GLY A 307 -11.75 -21.72 13.37
N TYR A 308 -11.54 -20.41 13.43
CA TYR A 308 -12.05 -19.52 14.49
C TYR A 308 -12.38 -18.15 13.95
N SER A 309 -13.08 -17.32 14.76
CA SER A 309 -13.37 -15.92 14.45
C SER A 309 -12.77 -15.00 15.51
N PRO A 310 -11.94 -14.03 15.16
CA PRO A 310 -11.43 -13.02 16.11
C PRO A 310 -12.44 -11.90 16.38
N TRP A 311 -13.46 -11.75 15.55
CA TRP A 311 -14.59 -10.85 15.80
C TRP A 311 -15.47 -11.49 16.87
N LYS A 312 -15.17 -11.22 18.13
CA LYS A 312 -16.09 -11.59 19.21
C LYS A 312 -17.25 -10.60 19.23
N GLY A 313 -18.44 -11.17 19.32
CA GLY A 313 -19.67 -10.43 19.53
C GLY A 313 -19.71 -9.69 20.88
#